data_8fca3c93d8e6cda7fcf8687c217cc366
#
_entry.id   8fca3c93d8e6cda7fcf8687c217cc366
#
_cell.length_a   1.000
_cell.length_b   1.000
_cell.length_c   1.000
_cell.angle_alpha   90.00
_cell.angle_beta   90.00
_cell.angle_gamma   90.00
#
_symmetry.space_group_name_H-M   'P 1'
#
loop_
_entity.id
_entity.type
_entity.pdbx_description
1 polymer ?
#
loop_
_entity_poly.entity_id
_entity_poly.type
_entity_poly.pdbx_seq_one_letter_code
_entity_poly.pdbx_strand_id
1 'polypeptide(L)'
;MILLRLKIMLIVGGIGFLAFLGLLAFVAIFISDEADFDSSMDIGSPGDLRNVSLSEDVLAHQAMVEKYASEYGISDYVPILLAIIAVESGGTAEDVMQSSESLGLPPNTLDTEASIKQGTKYLADLLQSAETKGVDDSTVLQSYNYGGAFIDYVAGQGSSYSFKLAESFAKERSGGKKVTYSNPIAVEKNGGWRFSYGNMFYVDLLQPYLRTTPSFDDDTFQLVMEEALKYEGFPYVFGGAHPDTSFDCSGLMQWIFREAGINLPRTAQEQYEATEHIPLSEAKPGDLVFFHSTYNTANHITHNGLYLGDNQMFHAGDVRPDRTEVEVDERRTEKGTTL
;
A
#
# COMPACT_ATOMS: atom_id res chain seq x y z
N MET A 1 30.25 59.87 0.38
CA MET A 1 30.00 58.69 1.26
C MET A 1 28.54 58.20 1.26
N ILE A 2 27.56 59.07 1.18
CA ILE A 2 26.12 58.72 1.20
C ILE A 2 25.68 58.03 -0.10
N LEU A 3 26.15 58.50 -1.25
CA LEU A 3 25.81 57.90 -2.56
C LEU A 3 26.38 56.48 -2.77
N LEU A 4 27.55 56.19 -2.20
CA LEU A 4 28.14 54.85 -2.27
C LEU A 4 27.39 53.84 -1.40
N ARG A 5 26.91 54.25 -0.22
CA ARG A 5 26.08 53.43 0.65
C ARG A 5 24.70 53.13 0.04
N LEU A 6 24.11 54.12 -0.65
CA LEU A 6 22.84 53.90 -1.33
C LEU A 6 22.91 52.95 -2.51
N LYS A 7 24.02 53.03 -3.31
CA LYS A 7 24.27 52.07 -4.41
C LYS A 7 24.53 50.65 -3.91
N ILE A 8 25.25 50.51 -2.79
CA ILE A 8 25.50 49.17 -2.18
C ILE A 8 24.21 48.62 -1.58
N MET A 9 23.38 49.42 -0.96
CA MET A 9 22.06 48.97 -0.47
C MET A 9 21.11 48.58 -1.59
N LEU A 10 21.11 49.31 -2.73
CA LEU A 10 20.28 48.91 -3.89
C LEU A 10 20.74 47.64 -4.55
N ILE A 11 22.08 47.39 -4.61
CA ILE A 11 22.64 46.15 -5.17
C ILE A 11 22.32 44.96 -4.21
N VAL A 12 22.48 45.11 -2.93
CA VAL A 12 22.15 44.06 -1.94
C VAL A 12 20.63 43.82 -1.89
N GLY A 13 19.81 44.86 -1.96
CA GLY A 13 18.37 44.73 -2.07
C GLY A 13 17.93 44.04 -3.36
N GLY A 14 18.57 44.41 -4.50
CA GLY A 14 18.28 43.78 -5.78
C GLY A 14 18.66 42.29 -5.83
N ILE A 15 19.81 41.93 -5.30
CA ILE A 15 20.25 40.53 -5.22
C ILE A 15 19.36 39.74 -4.25
N GLY A 16 19.03 40.31 -3.10
CA GLY A 16 18.10 39.71 -2.16
C GLY A 16 16.71 39.51 -2.74
N PHE A 17 16.19 40.49 -3.50
CA PHE A 17 14.90 40.41 -4.15
C PHE A 17 14.89 39.37 -5.30
N LEU A 18 15.94 39.29 -6.11
CA LEU A 18 16.07 38.27 -7.16
C LEU A 18 16.26 36.88 -6.56
N ALA A 19 17.02 36.75 -5.45
CA ALA A 19 17.14 35.49 -4.73
C ALA A 19 15.81 35.07 -4.09
N PHE A 20 15.03 36.04 -3.58
CA PHE A 20 13.70 35.76 -3.03
C PHE A 20 12.69 35.42 -4.12
N LEU A 21 12.73 36.09 -5.29
CA LEU A 21 11.91 35.72 -6.44
C LEU A 21 12.33 34.36 -7.02
N GLY A 22 13.63 34.06 -7.06
CA GLY A 22 14.15 32.74 -7.44
C GLY A 22 13.71 31.65 -6.47
N LEU A 23 13.72 31.93 -5.16
CA LEU A 23 13.23 31.02 -4.13
C LEU A 23 11.72 30.83 -4.21
N LEU A 24 10.95 31.89 -4.47
CA LEU A 24 9.49 31.78 -4.69
C LEU A 24 9.16 31.06 -6.00
N ALA A 25 9.93 31.26 -7.07
CA ALA A 25 9.79 30.51 -8.30
C ALA A 25 10.17 29.03 -8.11
N PHE A 26 11.22 28.77 -7.32
CA PHE A 26 11.62 27.40 -6.98
C PHE A 26 10.60 26.73 -6.07
N VAL A 27 10.06 27.45 -5.08
CA VAL A 27 8.95 26.95 -4.23
C VAL A 27 7.66 26.82 -5.04
N ALA A 28 7.38 27.73 -5.98
CA ALA A 28 6.22 27.61 -6.88
C ALA A 28 6.36 26.44 -7.87
N ILE A 29 7.58 26.15 -8.34
CA ILE A 29 7.86 24.96 -9.17
C ILE A 29 7.72 23.68 -8.35
N PHE A 30 8.14 23.68 -7.06
CA PHE A 30 7.91 22.54 -6.15
C PHE A 30 6.45 22.44 -5.65
N ILE A 31 5.68 23.54 -5.65
CA ILE A 31 4.24 23.52 -5.30
C ILE A 31 3.38 23.22 -6.55
N SER A 32 3.91 23.41 -7.76
CA SER A 32 3.20 23.05 -9.00
C SER A 32 3.50 21.62 -9.48
N ASP A 33 4.48 20.92 -8.91
CA ASP A 33 4.60 19.47 -8.85
C ASP A 33 4.07 18.98 -7.47
N GLU A 34 2.88 19.40 -7.04
CA GLU A 34 1.95 18.42 -6.54
C GLU A 34 1.70 17.50 -7.75
N ALA A 35 2.57 16.54 -7.99
CA ALA A 35 2.14 15.29 -8.50
C ALA A 35 0.93 14.97 -7.61
N ASP A 36 -0.27 15.10 -8.17
CA ASP A 36 -1.42 14.39 -7.66
C ASP A 36 -0.89 12.96 -7.47
N PHE A 37 -0.49 12.63 -6.26
CA PHE A 37 -0.35 11.26 -5.86
C PHE A 37 -1.79 10.77 -5.86
N ASP A 38 -2.24 10.55 -7.10
CA ASP A 38 -3.51 9.93 -7.38
C ASP A 38 -3.39 8.54 -6.80
N SER A 39 -3.90 8.39 -5.58
CA SER A 39 -4.10 7.11 -4.95
C SER A 39 -5.25 6.38 -5.65
N SER A 40 -5.22 6.33 -6.99
CA SER A 40 -5.86 5.26 -7.70
C SER A 40 -5.03 4.03 -7.37
N MET A 41 -5.52 3.26 -6.40
CA MET A 41 -5.02 1.91 -6.21
C MET A 41 -5.26 1.20 -7.55
N ASP A 42 -4.21 0.98 -8.32
CA ASP A 42 -4.25 -0.08 -9.29
C ASP A 42 -4.25 -1.38 -8.46
N ILE A 43 -5.46 -1.83 -8.13
CA ILE A 43 -5.65 -3.03 -7.31
C ILE A 43 -5.14 -4.26 -8.08
N GLY A 44 -4.68 -4.10 -9.33
CA GLY A 44 -4.38 -5.24 -10.18
C GLY A 44 -5.62 -6.09 -10.44
N SER A 45 -5.45 -7.30 -10.94
CA SER A 45 -6.55 -8.25 -10.96
C SER A 45 -6.89 -8.68 -9.53
N PRO A 46 -8.17 -8.71 -9.11
CA PRO A 46 -8.56 -9.15 -7.76
C PRO A 46 -8.02 -10.53 -7.37
N GLY A 47 -7.83 -11.43 -8.35
CA GLY A 47 -7.19 -12.74 -8.14
C GLY A 47 -5.70 -12.68 -7.78
N ASP A 48 -5.05 -11.54 -7.99
CA ASP A 48 -3.65 -11.32 -7.61
C ASP A 48 -3.51 -10.69 -6.22
N LEU A 49 -4.63 -10.37 -5.57
CA LEU A 49 -4.63 -9.79 -4.23
C LEU A 49 -4.48 -10.87 -3.15
N ARG A 50 -3.77 -10.53 -2.10
CA ARG A 50 -3.67 -11.29 -0.86
C ARG A 50 -3.86 -10.36 0.34
N ASN A 51 -4.26 -10.95 1.45
CA ASN A 51 -4.32 -10.22 2.70
C ASN A 51 -2.98 -10.22 3.43
N VAL A 52 -2.73 -9.11 4.10
CA VAL A 52 -1.62 -8.94 5.04
C VAL A 52 -2.16 -8.32 6.34
N SER A 53 -1.51 -8.62 7.46
CA SER A 53 -1.81 -7.99 8.77
C SER A 53 -3.27 -8.13 9.25
N LEU A 54 -3.98 -9.19 8.83
CA LEU A 54 -5.32 -9.47 9.36
C LEU A 54 -5.23 -10.08 10.76
N SER A 55 -6.13 -9.63 11.66
CA SER A 55 -6.27 -10.21 13.00
C SER A 55 -6.90 -11.61 12.96
N GLU A 56 -6.70 -12.38 14.02
CA GLU A 56 -7.36 -13.68 14.19
C GLU A 56 -8.89 -13.56 14.17
N ASP A 57 -9.44 -12.47 14.72
CA ASP A 57 -10.88 -12.21 14.71
C ASP A 57 -11.43 -12.05 13.28
N VAL A 58 -10.70 -11.38 12.39
CA VAL A 58 -11.07 -11.27 10.97
C VAL A 58 -10.93 -12.62 10.28
N LEU A 59 -9.81 -13.33 10.47
CA LEU A 59 -9.55 -14.62 9.85
C LEU A 59 -10.53 -15.71 10.29
N ALA A 60 -11.12 -15.61 11.49
CA ALA A 60 -12.17 -16.51 11.95
C ALA A 60 -13.40 -16.53 11.03
N HIS A 61 -13.62 -15.48 10.22
CA HIS A 61 -14.72 -15.37 9.28
C HIS A 61 -14.39 -15.88 7.87
N GLN A 62 -13.12 -16.21 7.57
CA GLN A 62 -12.66 -16.53 6.22
C GLN A 62 -13.47 -17.63 5.53
N ALA A 63 -13.70 -18.77 6.19
CA ALA A 63 -14.45 -19.87 5.60
C ALA A 63 -15.90 -19.48 5.20
N MET A 64 -16.51 -18.57 5.96
CA MET A 64 -17.85 -18.07 5.66
C MET A 64 -17.82 -17.07 4.51
N VAL A 65 -16.81 -16.21 4.45
CA VAL A 65 -16.58 -15.29 3.33
C VAL A 65 -16.36 -16.06 2.03
N GLU A 66 -15.49 -17.08 2.04
CA GLU A 66 -15.22 -17.95 0.88
C GLU A 66 -16.50 -18.64 0.38
N LYS A 67 -17.33 -19.16 1.31
CA LYS A 67 -18.63 -19.76 0.99
C LYS A 67 -19.52 -18.82 0.20
N TYR A 68 -19.74 -17.60 0.72
CA TYR A 68 -20.63 -16.64 0.08
C TYR A 68 -20.02 -15.97 -1.15
N ALA A 69 -18.70 -15.75 -1.18
CA ALA A 69 -18.01 -15.27 -2.37
C ALA A 69 -18.17 -16.25 -3.54
N SER A 70 -18.05 -17.56 -3.26
CA SER A 70 -18.34 -18.60 -4.26
C SER A 70 -19.80 -18.64 -4.69
N GLU A 71 -20.76 -18.48 -3.73
CA GLU A 71 -22.21 -18.43 -4.02
C GLU A 71 -22.56 -17.28 -4.97
N TYR A 72 -21.91 -16.12 -4.82
CA TYR A 72 -22.20 -14.93 -5.65
C TYR A 72 -21.21 -14.74 -6.82
N GLY A 73 -20.29 -15.69 -7.05
CA GLY A 73 -19.38 -15.68 -8.22
C GLY A 73 -18.25 -14.66 -8.15
N ILE A 74 -17.86 -14.25 -6.94
CA ILE A 74 -16.79 -13.28 -6.69
C ILE A 74 -15.68 -13.87 -5.82
N SER A 75 -15.29 -15.13 -6.04
CA SER A 75 -14.25 -15.82 -5.25
C SER A 75 -12.91 -15.08 -5.24
N ASP A 76 -12.54 -14.43 -6.34
CA ASP A 76 -11.30 -13.65 -6.45
C ASP A 76 -11.30 -12.40 -5.54
N TYR A 77 -12.46 -11.99 -5.02
CA TYR A 77 -12.61 -10.85 -4.12
C TYR A 77 -12.57 -11.22 -2.63
N VAL A 78 -12.26 -12.47 -2.28
CA VAL A 78 -12.14 -12.89 -0.86
C VAL A 78 -11.16 -12.01 -0.08
N PRO A 79 -9.96 -11.66 -0.61
CA PRO A 79 -9.06 -10.74 0.09
C PRO A 79 -9.70 -9.37 0.38
N ILE A 80 -10.45 -8.84 -0.56
CA ILE A 80 -11.17 -7.55 -0.40
C ILE A 80 -12.27 -7.66 0.66
N LEU A 81 -13.05 -8.74 0.65
CA LEU A 81 -14.10 -8.96 1.64
C LEU A 81 -13.56 -9.07 3.07
N LEU A 82 -12.42 -9.73 3.26
CA LEU A 82 -11.75 -9.80 4.56
C LEU A 82 -11.18 -8.43 4.97
N ALA A 83 -10.62 -7.65 4.04
CA ALA A 83 -10.19 -6.29 4.32
C ALA A 83 -11.37 -5.38 4.71
N ILE A 84 -12.54 -5.55 4.08
CA ILE A 84 -13.77 -4.85 4.47
C ILE A 84 -14.15 -5.19 5.91
N ILE A 85 -14.15 -6.47 6.31
CA ILE A 85 -14.42 -6.87 7.71
C ILE A 85 -13.42 -6.20 8.66
N ALA A 86 -12.13 -6.16 8.29
CA ALA A 86 -11.09 -5.51 9.10
C ALA A 86 -11.37 -4.03 9.32
N VAL A 87 -11.77 -3.30 8.27
CA VAL A 87 -12.03 -1.86 8.31
C VAL A 87 -13.36 -1.54 9.01
N GLU A 88 -14.41 -2.33 8.78
CA GLU A 88 -15.76 -2.05 9.30
C GLU A 88 -15.90 -2.39 10.79
N SER A 89 -15.28 -3.48 11.25
CA SER A 89 -15.51 -3.96 12.61
C SER A 89 -14.30 -4.58 13.31
N GLY A 90 -13.20 -4.78 12.59
CA GLY A 90 -12.07 -5.59 13.09
C GLY A 90 -12.43 -7.06 13.33
N GLY A 91 -13.55 -7.53 12.79
CA GLY A 91 -14.04 -8.91 12.95
C GLY A 91 -14.83 -9.17 14.24
N THR A 92 -15.06 -8.18 15.10
CA THR A 92 -15.60 -8.38 16.46
C THR A 92 -17.08 -8.01 16.64
N ALA A 93 -17.68 -7.25 15.71
CA ALA A 93 -19.11 -6.90 15.78
C ALA A 93 -20.00 -8.07 15.30
N GLU A 94 -21.28 -8.08 15.68
CA GLU A 94 -22.24 -9.02 15.10
C GLU A 94 -22.49 -8.71 13.61
N ASP A 95 -22.70 -7.44 13.26
CA ASP A 95 -22.75 -6.99 11.87
C ASP A 95 -21.32 -6.68 11.39
N VAL A 96 -20.53 -7.76 11.17
CA VAL A 96 -19.07 -7.66 10.92
C VAL A 96 -18.71 -6.89 9.66
N MET A 97 -19.58 -6.85 8.66
CA MET A 97 -19.40 -6.11 7.40
C MET A 97 -20.16 -4.79 7.36
N GLN A 98 -20.83 -4.40 8.47
CA GLN A 98 -21.70 -3.22 8.58
C GLN A 98 -22.68 -3.12 7.40
N SER A 99 -23.26 -4.25 7.02
CA SER A 99 -24.07 -4.38 5.80
C SER A 99 -25.57 -4.17 5.99
N SER A 100 -26.04 -3.96 7.24
CA SER A 100 -27.45 -3.71 7.57
C SER A 100 -28.06 -2.56 6.77
N GLU A 101 -27.32 -1.45 6.62
CA GLU A 101 -27.83 -0.26 5.94
C GLU A 101 -28.05 -0.49 4.44
N SER A 102 -27.37 -1.44 3.81
CA SER A 102 -27.59 -1.82 2.41
C SER A 102 -28.97 -2.45 2.18
N LEU A 103 -29.60 -2.95 3.24
CA LEU A 103 -31.00 -3.44 3.24
C LEU A 103 -32.01 -2.38 3.74
N GLY A 104 -31.56 -1.15 4.03
CA GLY A 104 -32.39 -0.12 4.64
C GLY A 104 -32.74 -0.38 6.11
N LEU A 105 -31.98 -1.26 6.77
CA LEU A 105 -32.10 -1.55 8.19
C LEU A 105 -31.25 -0.57 9.01
N PRO A 106 -31.56 -0.37 10.31
CA PRO A 106 -30.65 0.34 11.20
C PRO A 106 -29.29 -0.32 11.27
N PRO A 107 -28.19 0.43 11.51
CA PRO A 107 -26.86 -0.12 11.71
C PRO A 107 -26.84 -1.21 12.79
N ASN A 108 -25.97 -2.21 12.64
CA ASN A 108 -25.80 -3.33 13.57
C ASN A 108 -27.08 -4.14 13.84
N THR A 109 -27.90 -4.35 12.83
CA THR A 109 -29.13 -5.16 12.94
C THR A 109 -28.91 -6.62 12.59
N LEU A 110 -27.99 -6.92 11.68
CA LEU A 110 -27.69 -8.26 11.21
C LEU A 110 -26.76 -9.00 12.18
N ASP A 111 -26.99 -10.32 12.30
CA ASP A 111 -26.00 -11.22 12.89
C ASP A 111 -24.83 -11.48 11.94
N THR A 112 -23.80 -12.15 12.41
CA THR A 112 -22.55 -12.36 11.68
C THR A 112 -22.76 -13.07 10.33
N GLU A 113 -23.56 -14.16 10.29
CA GLU A 113 -23.78 -14.86 9.03
C GLU A 113 -24.59 -14.03 8.04
N ALA A 114 -25.66 -13.39 8.52
CA ALA A 114 -26.48 -12.51 7.69
C ALA A 114 -25.69 -11.30 7.19
N SER A 115 -24.80 -10.74 8.02
CA SER A 115 -23.91 -9.64 7.65
C SER A 115 -22.95 -10.04 6.55
N ILE A 116 -22.23 -11.15 6.69
CA ILE A 116 -21.29 -11.63 5.68
C ILE A 116 -22.02 -11.97 4.37
N LYS A 117 -23.15 -12.66 4.46
CA LYS A 117 -23.95 -12.97 3.28
C LYS A 117 -24.40 -11.71 2.54
N GLN A 118 -24.93 -10.73 3.27
CA GLN A 118 -25.44 -9.49 2.69
C GLN A 118 -24.30 -8.60 2.18
N GLY A 119 -23.21 -8.45 2.93
CA GLY A 119 -22.07 -7.64 2.53
C GLY A 119 -21.40 -8.19 1.28
N THR A 120 -21.24 -9.51 1.18
CA THR A 120 -20.70 -10.18 -0.01
C THR A 120 -21.64 -10.00 -1.21
N LYS A 121 -22.96 -10.17 -1.02
CA LYS A 121 -23.92 -9.91 -2.08
C LYS A 121 -23.88 -8.47 -2.56
N TYR A 122 -23.80 -7.53 -1.61
CA TYR A 122 -23.77 -6.11 -1.93
C TYR A 122 -22.52 -5.74 -2.74
N LEU A 123 -21.34 -6.29 -2.40
CA LEU A 123 -20.14 -6.12 -3.20
C LEU A 123 -20.31 -6.69 -4.61
N ALA A 124 -20.92 -7.89 -4.75
CA ALA A 124 -21.19 -8.48 -6.06
C ALA A 124 -22.12 -7.61 -6.92
N ASP A 125 -23.17 -7.05 -6.32
CA ASP A 125 -24.08 -6.13 -7.02
C ASP A 125 -23.38 -4.84 -7.47
N LEU A 126 -22.45 -4.30 -6.67
CA LEU A 126 -21.63 -3.13 -7.01
C LEU A 126 -20.65 -3.44 -8.15
N LEU A 127 -19.98 -4.59 -8.12
CA LEU A 127 -19.10 -5.07 -9.18
C LEU A 127 -19.83 -5.20 -10.52
N GLN A 128 -21.00 -5.80 -10.52
CA GLN A 128 -21.83 -5.90 -11.73
C GLN A 128 -22.23 -4.52 -12.27
N SER A 129 -22.54 -3.58 -11.39
CA SER A 129 -22.84 -2.20 -11.78
C SER A 129 -21.63 -1.49 -12.37
N ALA A 130 -20.45 -1.68 -11.77
CA ALA A 130 -19.18 -1.11 -12.20
C ALA A 130 -18.77 -1.62 -13.58
N GLU A 131 -18.84 -2.94 -13.81
CA GLU A 131 -18.60 -3.54 -15.12
C GLU A 131 -19.49 -2.93 -16.21
N THR A 132 -20.78 -2.81 -15.92
CA THR A 132 -21.76 -2.21 -16.87
C THR A 132 -21.42 -0.76 -17.21
N LYS A 133 -20.82 -0.01 -16.29
CA LYS A 133 -20.52 1.42 -16.44
C LYS A 133 -19.08 1.71 -16.79
N GLY A 134 -18.22 0.69 -16.80
CA GLY A 134 -16.81 0.78 -17.15
C GLY A 134 -16.00 1.62 -16.15
N VAL A 135 -16.27 1.48 -14.85
CA VAL A 135 -15.50 2.11 -13.77
C VAL A 135 -14.58 1.11 -13.09
N ASP A 136 -13.54 1.59 -12.43
CA ASP A 136 -12.51 0.80 -11.78
C ASP A 136 -12.91 0.21 -10.42
N ASP A 137 -12.13 -0.77 -9.92
CA ASP A 137 -12.37 -1.45 -8.66
C ASP A 137 -12.28 -0.53 -7.44
N SER A 138 -11.40 0.50 -7.48
CA SER A 138 -11.33 1.51 -6.42
C SER A 138 -12.65 2.29 -6.27
N THR A 139 -13.35 2.52 -7.39
CA THR A 139 -14.71 3.08 -7.38
C THR A 139 -15.70 2.13 -6.70
N VAL A 140 -15.61 0.82 -6.93
CA VAL A 140 -16.43 -0.20 -6.27
C VAL A 140 -16.18 -0.20 -4.77
N LEU A 141 -14.91 -0.20 -4.34
CA LEU A 141 -14.53 -0.18 -2.93
C LEU A 141 -15.08 1.06 -2.22
N GLN A 142 -14.90 2.24 -2.80
CA GLN A 142 -15.47 3.46 -2.22
C GLN A 142 -17.01 3.41 -2.20
N SER A 143 -17.63 2.77 -3.19
CA SER A 143 -19.09 2.62 -3.27
C SER A 143 -19.66 1.66 -2.23
N TYR A 144 -18.86 0.72 -1.72
CA TYR A 144 -19.28 -0.10 -0.59
C TYR A 144 -19.66 0.76 0.62
N ASN A 145 -18.86 1.79 0.89
CA ASN A 145 -19.10 2.74 1.98
C ASN A 145 -20.08 3.88 1.61
N TYR A 146 -20.06 4.35 0.34
CA TYR A 146 -20.87 5.50 -0.09
C TYR A 146 -22.24 5.14 -0.67
N GLY A 147 -22.44 3.87 -1.02
CA GLY A 147 -23.58 3.43 -1.80
C GLY A 147 -23.35 3.51 -3.32
N GLY A 148 -24.13 2.74 -4.08
CA GLY A 148 -23.96 2.57 -5.54
C GLY A 148 -24.09 3.86 -6.37
N ALA A 149 -24.68 4.93 -5.81
CA ALA A 149 -24.75 6.23 -6.49
C ALA A 149 -23.35 6.85 -6.78
N PHE A 150 -22.31 6.41 -6.07
CA PHE A 150 -20.94 6.86 -6.34
C PHE A 150 -20.40 6.28 -7.65
N ILE A 151 -20.81 5.07 -8.04
CA ILE A 151 -20.49 4.47 -9.34
C ILE A 151 -21.01 5.38 -10.46
N ASP A 152 -22.27 5.84 -10.38
CA ASP A 152 -22.84 6.76 -11.37
C ASP A 152 -22.11 8.10 -11.42
N TYR A 153 -21.73 8.60 -10.26
CA TYR A 153 -20.98 9.86 -10.15
C TYR A 153 -19.62 9.76 -10.84
N VAL A 154 -18.84 8.70 -10.58
CA VAL A 154 -17.50 8.51 -11.20
C VAL A 154 -17.62 8.23 -12.69
N ALA A 155 -18.57 7.42 -13.13
CA ALA A 155 -18.82 7.16 -14.56
C ALA A 155 -19.07 8.47 -15.35
N GLY A 156 -19.72 9.45 -14.73
CA GLY A 156 -19.93 10.78 -15.30
C GLY A 156 -18.70 11.70 -15.31
N GLN A 157 -17.59 11.30 -14.66
CA GLN A 157 -16.39 12.12 -14.44
C GLN A 157 -15.12 11.53 -15.08
N GLY A 158 -15.22 10.47 -15.90
CA GLY A 158 -14.07 9.87 -16.57
C GLY A 158 -13.80 8.42 -16.24
N SER A 159 -14.66 7.79 -15.43
CA SER A 159 -14.69 6.35 -15.13
C SER A 159 -13.55 5.80 -14.25
N SER A 160 -12.71 6.66 -13.69
CA SER A 160 -11.65 6.26 -12.74
C SER A 160 -11.80 6.96 -11.40
N TYR A 161 -11.57 6.22 -10.33
CA TYR A 161 -11.54 6.74 -8.96
C TYR A 161 -10.42 7.77 -8.79
N SER A 162 -10.68 8.78 -7.97
CA SER A 162 -9.67 9.58 -7.31
C SER A 162 -10.15 10.01 -5.93
N PHE A 163 -9.22 10.24 -5.00
CA PHE A 163 -9.56 10.78 -3.67
C PHE A 163 -10.35 12.09 -3.79
N LYS A 164 -10.02 12.92 -4.78
CA LYS A 164 -10.71 14.18 -5.07
C LYS A 164 -12.18 13.97 -5.45
N LEU A 165 -12.51 12.92 -6.20
CA LEU A 165 -13.89 12.56 -6.51
C LEU A 165 -14.63 12.07 -5.28
N ALA A 166 -13.99 11.24 -4.44
CA ALA A 166 -14.56 10.80 -3.17
C ALA A 166 -14.81 11.97 -2.22
N GLU A 167 -13.86 12.90 -2.09
CA GLU A 167 -14.02 14.12 -1.31
C GLU A 167 -15.17 15.01 -1.83
N SER A 168 -15.23 15.22 -3.15
CA SER A 168 -16.25 16.07 -3.78
C SER A 168 -17.65 15.50 -3.62
N PHE A 169 -17.81 14.18 -3.80
CA PHE A 169 -19.07 13.49 -3.57
C PHE A 169 -19.54 13.59 -2.12
N ALA A 170 -18.65 13.33 -1.15
CA ALA A 170 -18.97 13.45 0.26
C ALA A 170 -19.33 14.89 0.64
N LYS A 171 -18.64 15.89 0.08
CA LYS A 171 -18.94 17.31 0.27
C LYS A 171 -20.35 17.65 -0.21
N GLU A 172 -20.72 17.19 -1.41
CA GLU A 172 -22.05 17.40 -1.97
C GLU A 172 -23.12 16.77 -1.09
N ARG A 173 -22.96 15.47 -0.76
CA ARG A 173 -23.94 14.70 0.01
C ARG A 173 -24.11 15.19 1.45
N SER A 174 -23.04 15.73 2.07
CA SER A 174 -23.08 16.28 3.43
C SER A 174 -23.54 17.74 3.49
N GLY A 175 -23.76 18.41 2.34
CA GLY A 175 -23.95 19.86 2.28
C GLY A 175 -22.71 20.63 2.75
N GLY A 176 -21.53 20.07 2.63
CA GLY A 176 -20.25 20.66 3.07
C GLY A 176 -19.97 20.54 4.57
N LYS A 177 -20.78 19.83 5.34
CA LYS A 177 -20.59 19.65 6.79
C LYS A 177 -19.39 18.76 7.06
N LYS A 178 -18.42 19.26 7.84
CA LYS A 178 -17.24 18.54 8.30
C LYS A 178 -17.40 18.03 9.73
N VAL A 179 -16.71 16.93 10.03
CA VAL A 179 -16.57 16.35 11.36
C VAL A 179 -15.11 16.02 11.63
N THR A 180 -14.70 16.08 12.91
CA THR A 180 -13.36 15.63 13.31
C THR A 180 -13.20 14.15 13.02
N TYR A 181 -12.05 13.76 12.50
CA TYR A 181 -11.69 12.38 12.23
C TYR A 181 -10.20 12.18 12.49
N SER A 182 -9.86 11.66 13.66
CA SER A 182 -8.50 11.55 14.18
C SER A 182 -7.75 10.30 13.68
N ASN A 183 -8.23 9.65 12.62
CA ASN A 183 -7.50 8.56 12.00
C ASN A 183 -6.14 9.06 11.46
N PRO A 184 -5.02 8.32 11.63
CA PRO A 184 -3.70 8.76 11.17
C PRO A 184 -3.65 9.20 9.71
N ILE A 185 -4.31 8.46 8.80
CA ILE A 185 -4.39 8.80 7.36
C ILE A 185 -5.03 10.18 7.15
N ALA A 186 -6.14 10.45 7.85
CA ALA A 186 -6.82 11.75 7.74
C ALA A 186 -6.00 12.88 8.37
N VAL A 187 -5.30 12.60 9.49
CA VAL A 187 -4.41 13.57 10.14
C VAL A 187 -3.29 13.98 9.20
N GLU A 188 -2.68 13.01 8.51
CA GLU A 188 -1.62 13.25 7.53
C GLU A 188 -2.14 13.97 6.28
N LYS A 189 -3.23 13.48 5.68
CA LYS A 189 -3.74 14.04 4.42
C LYS A 189 -4.39 15.42 4.55
N ASN A 190 -5.07 15.71 5.66
CA ASN A 190 -5.83 16.97 5.76
C ASN A 190 -5.97 17.59 7.16
N GLY A 191 -5.22 17.07 8.15
CA GLY A 191 -5.28 17.57 9.53
C GLY A 191 -6.42 17.00 10.37
N GLY A 192 -6.98 15.85 10.01
CA GLY A 192 -7.85 15.04 10.86
C GLY A 192 -9.34 15.40 10.80
N TRP A 193 -9.87 15.56 9.60
CA TRP A 193 -11.31 15.76 9.40
C TRP A 193 -11.85 14.97 8.20
N ARG A 194 -13.15 14.74 8.16
CA ARG A 194 -13.87 14.24 6.99
C ARG A 194 -15.23 14.92 6.84
N PHE A 195 -15.84 14.79 5.68
CA PHE A 195 -17.24 15.20 5.52
C PHE A 195 -18.17 14.25 6.30
N SER A 196 -19.32 14.76 6.74
CA SER A 196 -20.31 13.98 7.51
C SER A 196 -21.19 13.10 6.63
N TYR A 197 -20.57 12.44 5.64
CA TYR A 197 -21.18 11.46 4.75
C TYR A 197 -20.17 10.37 4.45
N GLY A 198 -20.46 9.14 4.84
CA GLY A 198 -19.57 8.02 4.69
C GLY A 198 -18.12 8.32 5.13
N ASN A 199 -17.15 7.72 4.47
CA ASN A 199 -15.73 7.95 4.74
C ASN A 199 -14.94 8.11 3.42
N MET A 200 -14.49 9.33 3.10
CA MET A 200 -13.73 9.62 1.88
C MET A 200 -12.35 8.97 1.84
N PHE A 201 -11.88 8.42 2.96
CA PHE A 201 -10.63 7.68 3.07
C PHE A 201 -10.83 6.15 2.95
N TYR A 202 -11.98 5.68 2.54
CA TYR A 202 -12.32 4.25 2.64
C TYR A 202 -11.35 3.36 1.86
N VAL A 203 -10.99 3.76 0.63
CA VAL A 203 -9.97 3.05 -0.17
C VAL A 203 -8.62 3.03 0.55
N ASP A 204 -8.17 4.17 1.08
CA ASP A 204 -6.92 4.26 1.84
C ASP A 204 -6.92 3.38 3.10
N LEU A 205 -8.08 3.19 3.74
CA LEU A 205 -8.21 2.34 4.93
C LEU A 205 -8.11 0.84 4.60
N LEU A 206 -8.47 0.44 3.38
CA LEU A 206 -8.35 -0.94 2.91
C LEU A 206 -6.91 -1.30 2.52
N GLN A 207 -6.14 -0.34 2.00
CA GLN A 207 -4.77 -0.55 1.51
C GLN A 207 -3.84 -1.30 2.48
N PRO A 208 -3.82 -1.02 3.79
CA PRO A 208 -2.94 -1.72 4.72
C PRO A 208 -3.19 -3.23 4.81
N TYR A 209 -4.36 -3.71 4.39
CA TYR A 209 -4.74 -5.12 4.44
C TYR A 209 -4.61 -5.85 3.11
N LEU A 210 -4.24 -5.14 2.06
CA LEU A 210 -4.17 -5.67 0.70
C LEU A 210 -2.78 -5.45 0.11
N ARG A 211 -2.25 -6.48 -0.55
CA ARG A 211 -1.06 -6.40 -1.39
C ARG A 211 -1.35 -7.13 -2.69
N THR A 212 -0.82 -6.61 -3.77
CA THR A 212 -0.75 -7.39 -5.00
C THR A 212 0.29 -8.48 -4.83
N THR A 213 -0.07 -9.71 -5.17
CA THR A 213 0.93 -10.74 -5.44
C THR A 213 1.56 -10.36 -6.77
N PRO A 214 2.85 -10.03 -6.82
CA PRO A 214 3.47 -9.78 -8.10
C PRO A 214 3.25 -11.01 -9.00
N SER A 215 2.66 -10.81 -10.18
CA SER A 215 2.52 -11.86 -11.18
C SER A 215 3.88 -12.08 -11.82
N PHE A 216 4.45 -13.27 -11.65
CA PHE A 216 5.76 -13.62 -12.20
C PHE A 216 5.60 -14.79 -13.14
N ASP A 217 6.17 -14.66 -14.33
CA ASP A 217 6.22 -15.71 -15.35
C ASP A 217 7.14 -16.88 -14.97
N ASP A 218 7.77 -16.85 -13.79
CA ASP A 218 8.71 -17.84 -13.27
C ASP A 218 8.14 -18.55 -12.04
N ASP A 219 7.83 -19.83 -12.18
CA ASP A 219 7.33 -20.70 -11.10
C ASP A 219 8.25 -20.69 -9.85
N THR A 220 9.58 -20.54 -10.05
CA THR A 220 10.56 -20.48 -8.96
C THR A 220 10.38 -19.22 -8.13
N PHE A 221 10.16 -18.10 -8.78
CA PHE A 221 9.98 -16.83 -8.08
C PHE A 221 8.65 -16.80 -7.32
N GLN A 222 7.60 -17.38 -7.86
CA GLN A 222 6.34 -17.55 -7.12
C GLN A 222 6.55 -18.28 -5.80
N LEU A 223 7.27 -19.42 -5.82
CA LEU A 223 7.60 -20.17 -4.60
C LEU A 223 8.41 -19.34 -3.60
N VAL A 224 9.42 -18.59 -4.07
CA VAL A 224 10.23 -17.71 -3.23
C VAL A 224 9.37 -16.62 -2.58
N MET A 225 8.48 -16.00 -3.35
CA MET A 225 7.60 -14.94 -2.85
C MET A 225 6.53 -15.46 -1.91
N GLU A 226 5.88 -16.58 -2.22
CA GLU A 226 4.91 -17.20 -1.32
C GLU A 226 5.53 -17.50 0.06
N GLU A 227 6.78 -17.96 0.08
CA GLU A 227 7.49 -18.15 1.33
C GLU A 227 7.86 -16.84 2.01
N ALA A 228 8.39 -15.86 1.25
CA ALA A 228 8.82 -14.57 1.76
C ALA A 228 7.69 -13.83 2.50
N LEU A 229 6.51 -13.85 1.91
CA LEU A 229 5.34 -13.13 2.41
C LEU A 229 4.82 -13.62 3.76
N LYS A 230 5.16 -14.85 4.17
CA LYS A 230 4.84 -15.38 5.52
C LYS A 230 5.58 -14.64 6.64
N TYR A 231 6.64 -13.93 6.30
CA TYR A 231 7.53 -13.25 7.25
C TYR A 231 7.44 -11.73 7.21
N GLU A 232 6.51 -11.17 6.43
CA GLU A 232 6.24 -9.74 6.44
C GLU A 232 5.81 -9.30 7.85
N GLY A 233 6.39 -8.19 8.34
CA GLY A 233 6.16 -7.72 9.71
C GLY A 233 7.01 -8.40 10.79
N PHE A 234 7.82 -9.42 10.45
CA PHE A 234 8.73 -10.04 11.41
C PHE A 234 9.84 -9.05 11.81
N PRO A 235 10.23 -9.00 13.10
CA PRO A 235 11.28 -8.10 13.55
C PRO A 235 12.63 -8.49 12.96
N TYR A 236 13.44 -7.51 12.58
CA TYR A 236 14.83 -7.75 12.20
C TYR A 236 15.64 -8.27 13.38
N VAL A 237 16.37 -9.36 13.19
CA VAL A 237 17.29 -9.92 14.19
C VAL A 237 18.64 -10.20 13.56
N PHE A 238 19.65 -9.42 13.90
CA PHE A 238 21.02 -9.62 13.39
C PHE A 238 21.52 -11.05 13.70
N GLY A 239 21.97 -11.76 12.65
CA GLY A 239 22.35 -13.17 12.74
C GLY A 239 21.17 -14.15 12.67
N GLY A 240 19.93 -13.69 12.60
CA GLY A 240 18.73 -14.51 12.47
C GLY A 240 18.62 -15.12 11.06
N ALA A 241 18.18 -16.39 10.99
CA ALA A 241 18.03 -17.13 9.73
C ALA A 241 16.94 -18.22 9.80
N HIS A 242 16.01 -18.10 10.74
CA HIS A 242 14.95 -19.08 10.97
C HIS A 242 13.68 -18.40 11.48
N PRO A 243 12.47 -18.86 11.10
CA PRO A 243 11.21 -18.28 11.59
C PRO A 243 11.14 -18.14 13.11
N ASP A 244 11.62 -19.13 13.88
CA ASP A 244 11.58 -19.10 15.35
C ASP A 244 12.46 -18.00 15.97
N THR A 245 13.47 -17.54 15.25
CA THR A 245 14.44 -16.54 15.72
C THR A 245 14.34 -15.22 14.98
N SER A 246 13.47 -15.16 13.97
CA SER A 246 13.42 -14.10 12.97
C SER A 246 14.68 -14.02 12.09
N PHE A 247 14.87 -12.97 11.31
CA PHE A 247 15.80 -12.90 10.21
C PHE A 247 16.65 -11.62 10.23
N ASP A 248 17.89 -11.73 9.73
CA ASP A 248 18.60 -10.62 9.11
C ASP A 248 18.42 -10.63 7.58
N CYS A 249 18.97 -9.68 6.87
CA CYS A 249 18.79 -9.52 5.42
C CYS A 249 19.16 -10.80 4.65
N SER A 250 20.35 -11.32 4.84
CA SER A 250 20.84 -12.51 4.14
C SER A 250 20.26 -13.83 4.69
N GLY A 251 19.89 -13.85 5.95
CA GLY A 251 19.21 -15.00 6.55
C GLY A 251 17.81 -15.20 6.01
N LEU A 252 17.08 -14.10 5.75
CA LEU A 252 15.81 -14.14 5.07
C LEU A 252 15.96 -14.68 3.64
N MET A 253 16.90 -14.13 2.85
CA MET A 253 17.16 -14.61 1.49
C MET A 253 17.56 -16.08 1.49
N GLN A 254 18.45 -16.50 2.38
CA GLN A 254 18.85 -17.90 2.51
C GLN A 254 17.66 -18.82 2.78
N TRP A 255 16.72 -18.38 3.63
CA TRP A 255 15.54 -19.17 4.00
C TRP A 255 14.57 -19.31 2.83
N ILE A 256 14.11 -18.19 2.24
CA ILE A 256 13.07 -18.20 1.21
C ILE A 256 13.52 -18.91 -0.07
N PHE A 257 14.78 -18.74 -0.47
CA PHE A 257 15.33 -19.44 -1.63
C PHE A 257 15.51 -20.94 -1.37
N ARG A 258 15.83 -21.34 -0.14
CA ARG A 258 15.92 -22.76 0.23
C ARG A 258 14.59 -23.48 0.05
N GLU A 259 13.47 -22.84 0.40
CA GLU A 259 12.13 -23.42 0.22
C GLU A 259 11.78 -23.60 -1.27
N ALA A 260 12.36 -22.80 -2.15
CA ALA A 260 12.33 -23.00 -3.61
C ALA A 260 13.41 -23.97 -4.15
N GLY A 261 14.17 -24.64 -3.27
CA GLY A 261 15.21 -25.60 -3.65
C GLY A 261 16.57 -25.00 -3.98
N ILE A 262 16.76 -23.69 -3.78
CA ILE A 262 18.00 -22.95 -4.07
C ILE A 262 18.76 -22.70 -2.78
N ASN A 263 20.01 -23.19 -2.68
CA ASN A 263 20.82 -23.03 -1.49
C ASN A 263 21.76 -21.81 -1.62
N LEU A 264 21.48 -20.76 -0.90
CA LEU A 264 22.34 -19.57 -0.79
C LEU A 264 23.31 -19.68 0.39
N PRO A 265 24.53 -19.10 0.31
CA PRO A 265 25.40 -18.93 1.46
C PRO A 265 24.75 -18.09 2.58
N ARG A 266 25.39 -18.08 3.79
CA ARG A 266 24.77 -17.42 4.95
C ARG A 266 24.82 -15.92 4.91
N THR A 267 25.90 -15.32 4.46
CA THR A 267 26.11 -13.86 4.54
C THR A 267 25.84 -13.17 3.21
N ALA A 268 25.43 -11.90 3.25
CA ALA A 268 25.17 -11.11 2.05
C ALA A 268 26.44 -11.01 1.15
N GLN A 269 27.63 -10.92 1.75
CA GLN A 269 28.89 -10.92 1.01
C GLN A 269 29.11 -12.24 0.26
N GLU A 270 28.93 -13.39 0.92
CA GLU A 270 29.07 -14.71 0.28
C GLU A 270 27.99 -14.96 -0.77
N GLN A 271 26.77 -14.48 -0.58
CA GLN A 271 25.71 -14.54 -1.57
C GLN A 271 26.07 -13.75 -2.82
N TYR A 272 26.61 -12.54 -2.65
CA TYR A 272 27.13 -11.72 -3.74
C TYR A 272 28.25 -12.44 -4.52
N GLU A 273 29.21 -13.05 -3.81
CA GLU A 273 30.33 -13.79 -4.44
C GLU A 273 29.91 -15.08 -5.15
N ALA A 274 28.77 -15.67 -4.75
CA ALA A 274 28.26 -16.91 -5.29
C ALA A 274 27.35 -16.75 -6.52
N THR A 275 27.10 -15.51 -6.94
CA THR A 275 26.10 -15.18 -7.95
C THR A 275 26.71 -14.41 -9.13
N GLU A 276 26.04 -14.40 -10.30
CA GLU A 276 26.45 -13.62 -11.47
C GLU A 276 26.01 -12.15 -11.32
N HIS A 277 26.86 -11.20 -11.70
CA HIS A 277 26.57 -9.79 -11.54
C HIS A 277 26.10 -9.17 -12.85
N ILE A 278 24.88 -8.63 -12.85
CA ILE A 278 24.27 -7.94 -13.98
C ILE A 278 23.95 -6.49 -13.61
N PRO A 279 23.83 -5.58 -14.60
CA PRO A 279 23.37 -4.21 -14.34
C PRO A 279 21.93 -4.19 -13.84
N LEU A 280 21.60 -3.26 -12.94
CA LEU A 280 20.22 -3.08 -12.43
C LEU A 280 19.18 -2.91 -13.54
N SER A 281 19.56 -2.30 -14.68
CA SER A 281 18.67 -2.14 -15.84
C SER A 281 18.27 -3.46 -16.51
N GLU A 282 18.96 -4.55 -16.21
CA GLU A 282 18.69 -5.90 -16.71
C GLU A 282 18.04 -6.79 -15.64
N ALA A 283 17.94 -6.28 -14.41
CA ALA A 283 17.35 -7.02 -13.30
C ALA A 283 15.87 -7.32 -13.55
N LYS A 284 15.48 -8.51 -13.13
CA LYS A 284 14.11 -9.00 -13.17
C LYS A 284 13.62 -9.31 -11.76
N PRO A 285 12.31 -9.26 -11.53
CA PRO A 285 11.74 -9.78 -10.30
C PRO A 285 12.25 -11.21 -10.02
N GLY A 286 12.71 -11.42 -8.77
CA GLY A 286 13.36 -12.67 -8.37
C GLY A 286 14.88 -12.59 -8.26
N ASP A 287 15.52 -11.61 -8.86
CA ASP A 287 16.95 -11.38 -8.69
C ASP A 287 17.26 -10.84 -7.28
N LEU A 288 18.48 -11.09 -6.82
CA LEU A 288 18.97 -10.50 -5.57
C LEU A 288 19.57 -9.12 -5.84
N VAL A 289 19.20 -8.13 -5.03
CA VAL A 289 19.84 -6.82 -5.02
C VAL A 289 20.80 -6.71 -3.84
N PHE A 290 21.98 -6.11 -4.07
CA PHE A 290 23.03 -6.00 -3.07
C PHE A 290 23.46 -4.55 -2.87
N PHE A 291 23.73 -4.21 -1.61
CA PHE A 291 24.12 -2.86 -1.21
C PHE A 291 25.42 -2.90 -0.43
N HIS A 292 26.28 -1.91 -0.69
CA HIS A 292 27.49 -1.70 0.06
C HIS A 292 27.39 -0.49 1.00
N SER A 293 28.18 -0.49 2.04
CA SER A 293 28.34 0.67 2.95
C SER A 293 27.04 1.11 3.65
N THR A 294 26.09 0.19 3.89
CA THR A 294 24.89 0.49 4.69
C THR A 294 25.22 0.62 6.18
N TYR A 295 26.30 -0.04 6.62
CA TYR A 295 26.93 0.13 7.95
C TYR A 295 28.43 -0.06 7.87
N ASN A 296 29.16 0.32 8.94
CA ASN A 296 30.61 0.28 8.96
C ASN A 296 31.13 -1.14 9.27
N THR A 297 31.73 -1.78 8.27
CA THR A 297 32.32 -3.14 8.36
C THR A 297 33.45 -3.28 7.35
N ALA A 298 34.23 -4.36 7.47
CA ALA A 298 35.27 -4.71 6.50
C ALA A 298 34.70 -5.37 5.23
N ASN A 299 33.47 -5.86 5.25
CA ASN A 299 32.84 -6.47 4.11
C ASN A 299 32.43 -5.41 3.08
N HIS A 300 32.54 -5.72 1.81
CA HIS A 300 32.11 -4.85 0.73
C HIS A 300 30.58 -4.78 0.70
N ILE A 301 29.91 -5.93 0.67
CA ILE A 301 28.46 -6.03 0.71
C ILE A 301 27.97 -6.09 2.14
N THR A 302 27.00 -5.25 2.45
CA THR A 302 26.49 -5.04 3.83
C THR A 302 24.99 -5.28 3.96
N HIS A 303 24.26 -5.36 2.84
CA HIS A 303 22.82 -5.60 2.84
C HIS A 303 22.40 -6.24 1.52
N ASN A 304 21.25 -6.95 1.53
CA ASN A 304 20.62 -7.48 0.33
C ASN A 304 19.10 -7.64 0.51
N GLY A 305 18.43 -7.88 -0.60
CA GLY A 305 17.01 -8.13 -0.68
C GLY A 305 16.63 -8.81 -2.00
N LEU A 306 15.38 -9.22 -2.11
CA LEU A 306 14.78 -9.78 -3.31
C LEU A 306 14.20 -8.64 -4.16
N TYR A 307 14.61 -8.52 -5.41
CA TYR A 307 14.08 -7.51 -6.32
C TYR A 307 12.66 -7.87 -6.79
N LEU A 308 11.76 -6.91 -6.74
CA LEU A 308 10.35 -7.08 -7.11
C LEU A 308 9.98 -6.40 -8.44
N GLY A 309 10.93 -5.70 -9.07
CA GLY A 309 10.63 -4.79 -10.18
C GLY A 309 10.40 -3.35 -9.69
N ASP A 310 10.32 -2.40 -10.61
CA ASP A 310 9.95 -0.99 -10.37
C ASP A 310 10.68 -0.31 -9.21
N ASN A 311 11.98 -0.63 -9.03
CA ASN A 311 12.82 -0.17 -7.93
C ASN A 311 12.38 -0.59 -6.51
N GLN A 312 11.55 -1.62 -6.42
CA GLN A 312 11.10 -2.19 -5.14
C GLN A 312 11.89 -3.44 -4.79
N MET A 313 12.06 -3.70 -3.50
CA MET A 313 12.65 -4.94 -2.99
C MET A 313 11.94 -5.42 -1.73
N PHE A 314 11.93 -6.72 -1.53
CA PHE A 314 11.53 -7.36 -0.29
C PHE A 314 12.78 -7.70 0.53
N HIS A 315 12.89 -7.24 1.75
CA HIS A 315 14.07 -7.47 2.59
C HIS A 315 13.76 -7.44 4.08
N ALA A 316 14.65 -8.01 4.89
CA ALA A 316 14.65 -7.75 6.33
C ALA A 316 15.43 -6.46 6.58
N GLY A 317 14.73 -5.40 7.01
CA GLY A 317 15.27 -4.07 7.25
C GLY A 317 16.15 -4.01 8.49
N ASP A 318 17.04 -3.00 8.59
CA ASP A 318 17.83 -2.71 9.77
C ASP A 318 16.97 -2.00 10.84
N VAL A 319 17.29 -2.28 12.09
CA VAL A 319 16.66 -1.66 13.26
C VAL A 319 17.03 -0.17 13.30
N ARG A 320 16.18 0.68 12.69
CA ARG A 320 16.15 2.10 13.01
C ARG A 320 14.99 2.37 13.96
N PRO A 321 15.02 3.42 14.80
CA PRO A 321 13.93 3.72 15.75
C PRO A 321 12.54 3.82 15.12
N ASP A 322 12.48 3.94 13.80
CA ASP A 322 11.28 4.11 12.99
C ASP A 322 11.00 2.96 12.00
N ARG A 323 11.89 1.93 11.90
CA ARG A 323 11.72 0.79 10.97
C ARG A 323 12.42 -0.46 11.49
N THR A 324 11.65 -1.45 11.90
CA THR A 324 12.13 -2.68 12.54
C THR A 324 11.56 -3.96 11.90
N GLU A 325 11.03 -3.89 10.68
CA GLU A 325 10.21 -4.95 10.09
C GLU A 325 10.78 -5.43 8.75
N VAL A 326 10.37 -6.62 8.34
CA VAL A 326 10.54 -7.09 6.95
C VAL A 326 9.56 -6.31 6.09
N GLU A 327 10.06 -5.55 5.15
CA GLU A 327 9.25 -4.63 4.33
C GLU A 327 9.66 -4.61 2.86
N VAL A 328 8.76 -4.12 2.00
CA VAL A 328 9.09 -3.67 0.65
C VAL A 328 9.63 -2.24 0.74
N ASP A 329 10.89 -2.02 0.38
CA ASP A 329 11.51 -0.69 0.39
C ASP A 329 11.62 -0.12 -1.03
N GLU A 330 11.02 1.04 -1.25
CA GLU A 330 11.06 1.78 -2.52
C GLU A 330 12.35 2.61 -2.71
N ARG A 331 13.31 2.53 -1.78
CA ARG A 331 14.45 3.44 -1.74
C ARG A 331 15.68 2.95 -2.50
N ARG A 332 15.97 3.64 -3.61
CA ARG A 332 17.27 3.96 -4.19
C ARG A 332 18.21 2.82 -4.57
N THR A 333 17.99 2.36 -5.76
CA THR A 333 18.92 1.53 -6.54
C THR A 333 20.16 2.26 -7.11
N GLU A 334 20.44 3.51 -6.72
CA GLU A 334 21.57 4.29 -7.26
C GLU A 334 22.95 3.73 -6.91
N LYS A 335 23.06 2.69 -6.07
CA LYS A 335 24.33 2.08 -5.64
C LYS A 335 24.31 0.55 -5.59
N GLY A 336 23.29 -0.10 -6.12
CA GLY A 336 23.17 -1.55 -6.11
C GLY A 336 23.74 -2.20 -7.39
N THR A 337 24.35 -3.35 -7.25
CA THR A 337 24.63 -4.26 -8.35
C THR A 337 23.65 -5.43 -8.22
N THR A 338 22.99 -5.76 -9.31
CA THR A 338 22.01 -6.85 -9.38
C THR A 338 22.68 -8.10 -9.92
N LEU A 339 22.14 -9.25 -9.60
CA LEU A 339 22.54 -10.57 -10.07
C LEU A 339 21.62 -11.07 -11.15
#